data_a20bded00c5643be2342748a6cd8afed
#
_entry.id   a20bded00c5643be2342748a6cd8afed
#
_cell.length_a   1.000
_cell.length_b   1.000
_cell.length_c   1.000
_cell.angle_alpha   90.00
_cell.angle_beta   90.00
_cell.angle_gamma   90.00
#
_symmetry.space_group_name_H-M   'P 1'
#
loop_
_entity.id
_entity.type
_entity.pdbx_description
1 polymer ?
#
loop_
_entity_poly.entity_id
_entity_poly.type
_entity_poly.pdbx_seq_one_letter_code
_entity_poly.pdbx_strand_id
1 'polypeptide(L)'
;MKDKQGLSRRDFIRNSMIAGGAMLLSGMLPLKAGIPTFTDSEDFNFSGTDELLRGVSDIHLHAAPDSKARLGNELEFARVAHDAGYKSMLFKSNDFSSHDRAYLIRQVLPDFEVFGSLCMNRVHGEKVNTFAAEKAVNTIGNLCRCIWMPTQDAVYQNIRYHGKKEGIPVLDDNGHVLPEVVRVMEICAEANIIFATGHSSPEESITLARKAREVGVKKFVVTHANSGIWKMTYDQIKRCIDSGAWIEYSYITNLWGPGTGLPDFERMSDKEFAGFGRIAPEH
;
A
#
# COMPACT_ATOMS: atom_id res chain seq x y z
N MET A 1 35.80 -16.55 16.03
CA MET A 1 35.35 -15.41 15.26
C MET A 1 34.12 -15.88 14.46
N LYS A 2 32.92 -15.51 14.86
CA LYS A 2 31.69 -15.82 14.13
C LYS A 2 31.44 -14.65 13.17
N ASP A 3 31.29 -14.95 11.89
CA ASP A 3 30.95 -13.99 10.87
C ASP A 3 29.59 -13.32 11.20
N LYS A 4 29.62 -12.01 11.38
CA LYS A 4 28.42 -11.18 11.44
C LYS A 4 27.91 -11.01 10.01
N GLN A 5 27.08 -11.92 9.54
CA GLN A 5 26.31 -11.70 8.32
C GLN A 5 25.12 -10.81 8.68
N GLY A 6 25.17 -9.53 8.32
CA GLY A 6 24.02 -8.65 8.33
C GLY A 6 22.91 -9.22 7.42
N LEU A 7 21.65 -9.06 7.82
CA LEU A 7 20.51 -9.47 7.00
C LEU A 7 20.58 -8.80 5.64
N SER A 8 20.52 -9.58 4.57
CA SER A 8 20.45 -9.02 3.23
C SER A 8 19.11 -8.30 3.04
N ARG A 9 19.04 -7.34 2.09
CA ARG A 9 17.79 -6.68 1.67
C ARG A 9 16.65 -7.68 1.42
N ARG A 10 17.00 -8.85 0.89
CA ARG A 10 16.09 -9.97 0.64
C ARG A 10 15.57 -10.60 1.93
N ASP A 11 16.44 -10.75 2.93
CA ASP A 11 16.08 -11.32 4.24
C ASP A 11 15.22 -10.34 5.06
N PHE A 12 15.49 -9.05 4.98
CA PHE A 12 14.64 -8.01 5.57
C PHE A 12 13.23 -8.07 5.02
N ILE A 13 13.09 -8.05 3.69
CA ILE A 13 11.78 -8.09 3.03
C ILE A 13 11.08 -9.43 3.31
N ARG A 14 11.80 -10.55 3.28
CA ARG A 14 11.28 -11.88 3.58
C ARG A 14 10.78 -11.99 5.03
N ASN A 15 11.52 -11.48 5.99
CA ASN A 15 11.16 -11.52 7.41
C ASN A 15 9.96 -10.59 7.71
N SER A 16 9.86 -9.47 7.02
CA SER A 16 8.69 -8.56 7.10
C SER A 16 7.38 -9.24 6.69
N MET A 17 7.45 -10.24 5.82
CA MET A 17 6.28 -10.99 5.33
C MET A 17 5.94 -12.22 6.16
N ILE A 18 6.94 -12.91 6.71
CA ILE A 18 6.72 -14.09 7.57
C ILE A 18 5.89 -13.69 8.79
N ALA A 19 6.14 -12.51 9.36
CA ALA A 19 5.34 -11.99 10.46
C ALA A 19 3.88 -11.60 10.05
N GLY A 20 3.66 -11.25 8.78
CA GLY A 20 2.32 -10.85 8.27
C GLY A 20 1.43 -12.00 7.79
N GLY A 21 2.00 -13.16 7.48
CA GLY A 21 1.30 -14.26 6.82
C GLY A 21 0.84 -15.40 7.71
N ALA A 22 1.35 -15.52 8.92
CA ALA A 22 1.10 -16.69 9.77
C ALA A 22 -0.29 -16.75 10.45
N MET A 23 -1.19 -15.78 10.23
CA MET A 23 -2.48 -15.69 10.96
C MET A 23 -3.75 -15.80 10.10
N LEU A 24 -3.70 -16.35 8.91
CA LEU A 24 -4.92 -16.53 8.11
C LEU A 24 -5.71 -17.80 8.43
N LEU A 25 -5.29 -18.66 9.37
CA LEU A 25 -5.89 -19.98 9.60
C LEU A 25 -6.29 -20.32 11.05
N SER A 26 -6.30 -19.39 11.99
CA SER A 26 -6.79 -19.73 13.33
C SER A 26 -7.79 -18.70 13.85
N GLY A 27 -8.99 -19.21 14.15
CA GLY A 27 -10.00 -18.47 14.88
C GLY A 27 -9.45 -17.92 16.19
N MET A 28 -10.01 -16.79 16.59
CA MET A 28 -9.82 -16.05 17.83
C MET A 28 -8.89 -16.71 18.87
N LEU A 29 -7.62 -16.34 18.84
CA LEU A 29 -6.73 -16.54 19.96
C LEU A 29 -6.84 -15.34 20.91
N PRO A 30 -6.86 -15.54 22.23
CA PRO A 30 -6.93 -14.44 23.18
C PRO A 30 -5.69 -13.55 23.04
N LEU A 31 -5.91 -12.25 22.95
CA LEU A 31 -4.90 -11.19 22.94
C LEU A 31 -4.04 -11.23 24.22
N LYS A 32 -3.04 -12.09 24.26
CA LYS A 32 -1.90 -12.04 25.17
C LYS A 32 -0.58 -12.00 24.40
N ALA A 33 -0.58 -11.44 23.21
CA ALA A 33 0.67 -11.05 22.57
C ALA A 33 1.02 -9.65 23.11
N GLY A 34 2.07 -9.56 23.90
CA GLY A 34 2.71 -8.29 24.22
C GLY A 34 2.99 -7.55 22.90
N ILE A 35 2.98 -6.23 22.95
CA ILE A 35 3.38 -5.41 21.80
C ILE A 35 4.77 -5.90 21.39
N PRO A 36 4.96 -6.42 20.16
CA PRO A 36 6.31 -6.76 19.71
C PRO A 36 7.13 -5.47 19.74
N THR A 37 8.05 -5.39 20.67
CA THR A 37 9.07 -4.35 20.67
C THR A 37 10.31 -4.96 20.07
N PHE A 38 10.87 -4.34 19.05
CA PHE A 38 12.26 -4.62 18.70
C PHE A 38 13.11 -4.10 19.85
N THR A 39 13.49 -4.99 20.75
CA THR A 39 14.28 -4.63 21.94
C THR A 39 15.74 -4.46 21.61
N ASP A 40 16.21 -4.87 20.43
CA ASP A 40 17.58 -4.74 20.00
C ASP A 40 17.65 -4.16 18.58
N SER A 41 18.16 -2.94 18.45
CA SER A 41 18.52 -2.31 17.17
C SER A 41 19.60 -3.08 16.38
N GLU A 42 20.08 -4.20 16.90
CA GLU A 42 21.04 -5.07 16.21
C GLU A 42 20.43 -5.87 15.07
N ASP A 43 19.10 -6.11 15.07
CA ASP A 43 18.41 -6.87 14.02
C ASP A 43 18.26 -6.10 12.70
N PHE A 44 18.42 -4.78 12.71
CA PHE A 44 18.35 -3.90 11.55
C PHE A 44 19.63 -3.07 11.37
N ASN A 45 20.78 -3.72 11.47
CA ASN A 45 22.03 -3.03 11.22
C ASN A 45 22.24 -2.82 9.71
N PHE A 46 21.67 -1.75 9.18
CA PHE A 46 22.10 -1.21 7.90
C PHE A 46 23.49 -0.59 8.10
N SER A 47 24.52 -1.35 7.77
CA SER A 47 25.88 -0.85 7.75
C SER A 47 26.08 0.07 6.54
N GLY A 48 25.71 1.32 6.71
CA GLY A 48 25.87 2.36 5.71
C GLY A 48 24.61 2.64 4.87
N THR A 49 24.46 3.89 4.49
CA THR A 49 23.47 4.30 3.50
C THR A 49 23.81 3.63 2.18
N ASP A 50 22.98 2.66 1.74
CA ASP A 50 23.03 2.20 0.35
C ASP A 50 22.71 3.45 -0.51
N GLU A 51 23.64 3.85 -1.34
CA GLU A 51 23.51 5.04 -2.17
C GLU A 51 22.27 4.98 -3.07
N LEU A 52 21.81 3.77 -3.41
CA LEU A 52 20.56 3.51 -4.14
C LEU A 52 19.30 3.86 -3.34
N LEU A 53 19.37 3.91 -2.01
CA LEU A 53 18.24 4.25 -1.15
C LEU A 53 18.15 5.75 -0.84
N ARG A 54 19.20 6.49 -1.13
CA ARG A 54 19.24 7.93 -0.87
C ARG A 54 18.22 8.67 -1.71
N GLY A 55 17.34 9.42 -1.03
CA GLY A 55 16.30 10.22 -1.67
C GLY A 55 15.08 9.42 -2.14
N VAL A 56 15.02 8.11 -1.86
CA VAL A 56 13.84 7.27 -2.15
C VAL A 56 12.65 7.73 -1.34
N SER A 57 11.47 7.70 -1.94
CA SER A 57 10.18 7.84 -1.28
C SER A 57 9.40 6.53 -1.40
N ASP A 58 9.06 5.89 -0.28
CA ASP A 58 8.19 4.72 -0.27
C ASP A 58 6.74 5.18 -0.02
N ILE A 59 5.85 4.84 -0.95
CA ILE A 59 4.44 5.26 -0.88
C ILE A 59 3.49 4.14 -0.43
N HIS A 60 3.99 2.94 -0.11
CA HIS A 60 3.14 1.80 0.21
C HIS A 60 3.80 0.83 1.20
N LEU A 61 3.83 1.20 2.46
CA LEU A 61 4.35 0.35 3.52
C LEU A 61 3.29 0.07 4.59
N HIS A 62 3.16 -1.21 4.97
CA HIS A 62 2.35 -1.64 6.10
C HIS A 62 3.21 -1.91 7.32
N ALA A 63 2.83 -1.31 8.47
CA ALA A 63 3.49 -1.49 9.76
C ALA A 63 2.45 -1.56 10.90
N ALA A 64 2.90 -1.89 12.11
CA ALA A 64 2.05 -1.82 13.30
C ALA A 64 1.85 -0.33 13.72
N PRO A 65 0.70 0.03 14.37
CA PRO A 65 -0.40 -0.86 14.73
C PRO A 65 -1.27 -1.28 13.54
N ASP A 66 -1.67 -2.54 13.51
CA ASP A 66 -2.51 -3.12 12.46
C ASP A 66 -3.34 -4.26 13.07
N SER A 67 -4.45 -4.66 12.47
CA SER A 67 -5.22 -5.85 12.87
C SER A 67 -4.48 -7.15 12.57
N LYS A 68 -3.44 -7.09 11.75
CA LYS A 68 -2.53 -8.21 11.44
C LYS A 68 -1.17 -8.01 12.07
N ALA A 69 -0.52 -9.11 12.42
CA ALA A 69 0.87 -9.04 12.88
C ALA A 69 1.76 -8.40 11.82
N ARG A 70 2.59 -7.45 12.24
CA ARG A 70 3.58 -6.75 11.41
C ARG A 70 4.96 -6.95 12.00
N LEU A 71 5.98 -6.84 11.18
CA LEU A 71 7.37 -7.01 11.61
C LEU A 71 7.80 -5.94 12.60
N GLY A 72 7.34 -4.71 12.43
CA GLY A 72 7.65 -3.57 13.30
C GLY A 72 6.57 -2.51 13.26
N ASN A 73 6.71 -1.50 14.07
CA ASN A 73 5.79 -0.36 14.10
C ASN A 73 6.22 0.76 13.15
N GLU A 74 5.31 1.69 12.91
CA GLU A 74 5.52 2.80 11.97
C GLU A 74 6.72 3.68 12.38
N LEU A 75 6.94 3.91 13.69
CA LEU A 75 8.06 4.73 14.17
C LEU A 75 9.40 4.00 13.96
N GLU A 76 9.46 2.69 14.19
CA GLU A 76 10.66 1.88 13.93
C GLU A 76 11.04 1.91 12.46
N PHE A 77 10.08 1.67 11.58
CA PHE A 77 10.33 1.75 10.13
C PHE A 77 10.71 3.16 9.66
N ALA A 78 10.09 4.19 10.24
CA ALA A 78 10.46 5.56 9.92
C ALA A 78 11.93 5.87 10.30
N ARG A 79 12.42 5.39 11.45
CA ARG A 79 13.83 5.52 11.85
C ARG A 79 14.75 4.79 10.90
N VAL A 80 14.44 3.53 10.59
CA VAL A 80 15.24 2.72 9.67
C VAL A 80 15.33 3.37 8.28
N ALA A 81 14.22 3.89 7.76
CA ALA A 81 14.19 4.57 6.46
C ALA A 81 14.98 5.89 6.49
N HIS A 82 14.84 6.69 7.56
CA HIS A 82 15.61 7.90 7.76
C HIS A 82 17.11 7.60 7.74
N ASP A 83 17.55 6.62 8.53
CA ASP A 83 18.97 6.25 8.66
C ASP A 83 19.51 5.64 7.36
N ALA A 84 18.67 5.01 6.55
CA ALA A 84 19.00 4.53 5.20
C ALA A 84 19.04 5.66 4.14
N GLY A 85 18.71 6.90 4.50
CA GLY A 85 18.74 8.04 3.61
C GLY A 85 17.52 8.21 2.72
N TYR A 86 16.38 7.61 3.06
CA TYR A 86 15.11 7.86 2.36
C TYR A 86 14.73 9.34 2.51
N LYS A 87 14.03 9.84 1.50
CA LYS A 87 13.45 11.19 1.53
C LYS A 87 12.15 11.21 2.33
N SER A 88 11.28 10.23 2.08
CA SER A 88 9.98 10.18 2.71
C SER A 88 9.39 8.77 2.75
N MET A 89 8.38 8.61 3.61
CA MET A 89 7.64 7.36 3.74
C MET A 89 6.15 7.64 3.94
N LEU A 90 5.30 6.86 3.26
CA LEU A 90 3.85 6.89 3.42
C LEU A 90 3.38 5.55 3.98
N PHE A 91 2.83 5.58 5.19
CA PHE A 91 2.25 4.41 5.82
C PHE A 91 0.82 4.16 5.34
N LYS A 92 0.52 2.89 5.11
CA LYS A 92 -0.80 2.39 4.76
C LYS A 92 -1.27 1.38 5.81
N SER A 93 -2.46 1.63 6.36
CA SER A 93 -3.22 0.62 7.08
C SER A 93 -4.46 0.26 6.26
N ASN A 94 -4.86 -1.02 6.27
CA ASN A 94 -6.11 -1.42 5.63
C ASN A 94 -7.33 -1.14 6.52
N ASP A 95 -7.11 -1.02 7.84
CA ASP A 95 -8.21 -0.93 8.81
C ASP A 95 -8.42 0.49 9.34
N PHE A 96 -7.32 1.22 9.61
CA PHE A 96 -7.41 2.54 10.23
C PHE A 96 -6.62 3.58 9.43
N SER A 97 -6.90 4.86 9.70
CA SER A 97 -6.06 5.93 9.19
C SER A 97 -4.63 5.83 9.73
N SER A 98 -3.66 6.31 8.98
CA SER A 98 -2.26 6.39 9.42
C SER A 98 -1.70 7.83 9.42
N HIS A 99 -2.47 8.81 8.95
CA HIS A 99 -2.04 10.21 8.89
C HIS A 99 -1.97 10.88 10.26
N ASP A 100 -2.78 10.48 11.21
CA ASP A 100 -2.74 10.88 12.61
C ASP A 100 -1.46 10.38 13.30
N ARG A 101 -1.07 9.13 13.05
CA ARG A 101 0.19 8.56 13.56
C ARG A 101 1.41 9.20 12.89
N ALA A 102 1.34 9.49 11.60
CA ALA A 102 2.39 10.23 10.89
C ALA A 102 2.65 11.60 11.55
N TYR A 103 1.59 12.27 12.04
CA TYR A 103 1.74 13.52 12.81
C TYR A 103 2.57 13.32 14.06
N LEU A 104 2.32 12.28 14.83
CA LEU A 104 3.07 11.97 16.06
C LEU A 104 4.53 11.56 15.75
N ILE A 105 4.73 10.77 14.70
CA ILE A 105 6.07 10.35 14.28
C ILE A 105 6.93 11.57 13.90
N ARG A 106 6.37 12.55 13.21
CA ARG A 106 7.09 13.79 12.85
C ARG A 106 7.43 14.67 14.03
N GLN A 107 6.78 14.51 15.20
CA GLN A 107 7.22 15.16 16.44
C GLN A 107 8.51 14.52 17.00
N VAL A 108 8.73 13.22 16.71
CA VAL A 108 9.90 12.46 17.17
C VAL A 108 11.03 12.49 16.16
N LEU A 109 10.69 12.55 14.86
CA LEU A 109 11.63 12.60 13.73
C LEU A 109 11.30 13.83 12.85
N PRO A 110 11.62 15.07 13.31
CA PRO A 110 11.20 16.29 12.62
C PRO A 110 11.87 16.46 11.25
N ASP A 111 13.05 15.88 11.06
CA ASP A 111 13.85 15.97 9.83
C ASP A 111 13.49 14.91 8.78
N PHE A 112 12.48 14.05 9.05
CA PHE A 112 12.04 13.02 8.14
C PHE A 112 10.59 13.22 7.71
N GLU A 113 10.34 13.16 6.40
CA GLU A 113 8.98 13.31 5.85
C GLU A 113 8.18 12.02 5.97
N VAL A 114 7.31 11.94 6.98
CA VAL A 114 6.38 10.82 7.16
C VAL A 114 4.97 11.28 6.84
N PHE A 115 4.29 10.49 6.04
CA PHE A 115 2.91 10.70 5.62
C PHE A 115 2.06 9.47 5.95
N GLY A 116 0.76 9.65 5.94
CA GLY A 116 -0.20 8.56 6.09
C GLY A 116 -1.29 8.60 5.04
N SER A 117 -2.20 7.67 5.17
CA SER A 117 -3.25 7.42 4.21
C SER A 117 -4.56 6.99 4.87
N LEU A 118 -5.58 6.82 4.05
CA LEU A 118 -6.88 6.27 4.42
C LEU A 118 -7.28 5.22 3.38
N CYS A 119 -7.72 4.03 3.81
CA CYS A 119 -8.30 3.00 2.94
C CYS A 119 -9.81 2.96 3.12
N MET A 120 -10.56 2.94 2.02
CA MET A 120 -12.02 2.92 2.02
C MET A 120 -12.59 1.52 2.28
N ASN A 121 -12.11 0.84 3.33
CA ASN A 121 -12.62 -0.45 3.77
C ASN A 121 -13.77 -0.30 4.77
N ARG A 122 -14.45 -1.39 5.09
CA ARG A 122 -15.66 -1.45 5.93
C ARG A 122 -15.52 -0.84 7.31
N VAL A 123 -14.31 -0.78 7.85
CA VAL A 123 -14.05 -0.08 9.12
C VAL A 123 -14.47 1.39 9.08
N HIS A 124 -14.52 1.98 7.90
CA HIS A 124 -15.01 3.34 7.68
C HIS A 124 -16.45 3.40 7.16
N GLY A 125 -17.13 2.27 6.99
CA GLY A 125 -18.51 2.17 6.53
C GLY A 125 -18.73 1.15 5.42
N GLU A 126 -19.99 0.82 5.16
CA GLU A 126 -20.40 -0.18 4.16
C GLU A 126 -20.30 0.33 2.70
N LYS A 127 -19.91 1.58 2.51
CA LYS A 127 -19.68 2.24 1.22
C LYS A 127 -18.45 3.12 1.29
N VAL A 128 -17.97 3.58 0.14
CA VAL A 128 -16.92 4.62 0.08
C VAL A 128 -17.40 5.85 0.87
N ASN A 129 -16.66 6.20 1.92
CA ASN A 129 -17.06 7.22 2.88
C ASN A 129 -16.42 8.57 2.55
N THR A 130 -17.16 9.43 1.87
CA THR A 130 -16.72 10.76 1.47
C THR A 130 -16.41 11.67 2.66
N PHE A 131 -17.16 11.52 3.75
CA PHE A 131 -16.94 12.31 4.96
C PHE A 131 -15.63 11.94 5.65
N ALA A 132 -15.28 10.64 5.67
CA ALA A 132 -13.98 10.20 6.17
C ALA A 132 -12.82 10.76 5.31
N ALA A 133 -13.00 10.80 3.97
CA ALA A 133 -12.04 11.41 3.07
C ALA A 133 -11.84 12.91 3.36
N GLU A 134 -12.93 13.68 3.51
CA GLU A 134 -12.88 15.10 3.84
C GLU A 134 -12.19 15.36 5.19
N LYS A 135 -12.47 14.55 6.21
CA LYS A 135 -11.81 14.68 7.51
C LYS A 135 -10.33 14.35 7.44
N ALA A 136 -9.96 13.29 6.70
CA ALA A 136 -8.56 12.90 6.56
C ALA A 136 -7.70 14.00 5.92
N VAL A 137 -8.17 14.62 4.83
CA VAL A 137 -7.40 15.67 4.15
C VAL A 137 -7.35 16.98 4.94
N ASN A 138 -8.35 17.23 5.80
CA ASN A 138 -8.42 18.43 6.63
C ASN A 138 -7.84 18.25 8.04
N THR A 139 -7.27 17.09 8.35
CA THR A 139 -6.59 16.87 9.63
C THR A 139 -5.36 17.76 9.73
N ILE A 140 -5.15 18.38 10.90
CA ILE A 140 -4.01 19.27 11.17
C ILE A 140 -2.69 18.61 10.76
N GLY A 141 -1.84 19.36 10.08
CA GLY A 141 -0.59 18.89 9.51
C GLY A 141 -0.70 18.46 8.04
N ASN A 142 -1.91 18.24 7.51
CA ASN A 142 -2.15 17.83 6.13
C ASN A 142 -1.30 16.60 5.72
N LEU A 143 -1.21 15.61 6.59
CA LEU A 143 -0.34 14.44 6.41
C LEU A 143 -1.03 13.25 5.72
N CYS A 144 -2.36 13.32 5.46
CA CYS A 144 -3.01 12.39 4.56
C CYS A 144 -2.58 12.70 3.12
N ARG A 145 -1.80 11.81 2.51
CA ARG A 145 -1.28 12.01 1.15
C ARG A 145 -1.78 10.99 0.15
N CYS A 146 -2.56 10.02 0.61
CA CYS A 146 -3.19 9.03 -0.26
C CYS A 146 -4.54 8.59 0.29
N ILE A 147 -5.53 8.50 -0.58
CA ILE A 147 -6.79 7.80 -0.31
C ILE A 147 -6.85 6.59 -1.23
N TRP A 148 -6.91 5.42 -0.62
CA TRP A 148 -7.04 4.14 -1.30
C TRP A 148 -8.50 3.76 -1.43
N MET A 149 -8.93 3.40 -2.62
CA MET A 149 -10.21 2.70 -2.78
C MET A 149 -10.18 1.38 -2.00
N PRO A 150 -11.33 0.70 -1.83
CA PRO A 150 -11.39 -0.52 -1.05
C PRO A 150 -10.27 -1.50 -1.41
N THR A 151 -9.66 -2.09 -0.37
CA THR A 151 -8.61 -3.09 -0.51
C THR A 151 -9.14 -4.46 -0.10
N GLN A 152 -9.05 -4.83 1.18
CA GLN A 152 -9.53 -6.13 1.66
C GLN A 152 -11.04 -6.32 1.49
N ASP A 153 -11.80 -5.24 1.50
CA ASP A 153 -13.24 -5.25 1.28
C ASP A 153 -13.65 -4.93 -0.16
N ALA A 154 -12.71 -4.87 -1.11
CA ALA A 154 -13.02 -4.70 -2.51
C ALA A 154 -13.79 -5.91 -3.07
N VAL A 155 -14.84 -5.66 -3.86
CA VAL A 155 -15.63 -6.72 -4.51
C VAL A 155 -14.73 -7.66 -5.31
N TYR A 156 -13.81 -7.12 -6.12
CA TYR A 156 -12.92 -7.93 -6.94
C TYR A 156 -11.99 -8.82 -6.10
N GLN A 157 -11.42 -8.29 -5.03
CA GLN A 157 -10.60 -9.11 -4.13
C GLN A 157 -11.41 -10.26 -3.54
N ASN A 158 -12.61 -10.00 -3.06
CA ASN A 158 -13.45 -11.03 -2.45
C ASN A 158 -13.85 -12.12 -3.45
N ILE A 159 -14.09 -11.76 -4.71
CA ILE A 159 -14.28 -12.74 -5.78
C ILE A 159 -13.03 -13.61 -5.95
N ARG A 160 -11.85 -12.99 -5.98
CA ARG A 160 -10.58 -13.70 -6.25
C ARG A 160 -10.12 -14.57 -5.09
N TYR A 161 -10.32 -14.15 -3.83
CA TYR A 161 -9.86 -14.87 -2.65
C TYR A 161 -10.91 -15.81 -2.05
N HIS A 162 -12.19 -15.43 -2.12
CA HIS A 162 -13.25 -16.12 -1.40
C HIS A 162 -14.33 -16.67 -2.33
N GLY A 163 -14.28 -16.40 -3.63
CA GLY A 163 -15.31 -16.79 -4.60
C GLY A 163 -16.66 -16.10 -4.35
N LYS A 164 -16.69 -15.00 -3.60
CA LYS A 164 -17.92 -14.30 -3.21
C LYS A 164 -17.99 -12.92 -3.82
N LYS A 165 -19.11 -12.58 -4.44
CA LYS A 165 -19.39 -11.24 -4.95
C LYS A 165 -19.93 -10.36 -3.79
N GLU A 166 -19.10 -10.13 -2.81
CA GLU A 166 -19.39 -9.27 -1.64
C GLU A 166 -18.32 -8.20 -1.53
N GLY A 167 -18.63 -7.07 -0.92
CA GLY A 167 -17.65 -6.01 -0.67
C GLY A 167 -18.17 -4.64 -1.02
N ILE A 168 -17.28 -3.66 -1.00
CA ILE A 168 -17.56 -2.28 -1.34
C ILE A 168 -17.26 -2.08 -2.83
N PRO A 169 -18.26 -1.82 -3.68
CA PRO A 169 -18.07 -1.56 -5.10
C PRO A 169 -17.49 -0.17 -5.35
N VAL A 170 -16.83 -0.01 -6.47
CA VAL A 170 -16.38 1.30 -7.01
C VAL A 170 -17.16 1.70 -8.27
N LEU A 171 -17.84 0.75 -8.91
CA LEU A 171 -18.71 0.95 -10.07
C LEU A 171 -20.14 0.47 -9.76
N ASP A 172 -21.10 1.05 -10.44
CA ASP A 172 -22.48 0.55 -10.47
C ASP A 172 -22.65 -0.68 -11.40
N ASP A 173 -23.83 -1.26 -11.44
CA ASP A 173 -24.13 -2.44 -12.29
C ASP A 173 -24.04 -2.13 -13.80
N ASN A 174 -24.03 -0.87 -14.21
CA ASN A 174 -23.85 -0.44 -15.60
C ASN A 174 -22.38 -0.11 -15.93
N GLY A 175 -21.47 -0.27 -14.96
CA GLY A 175 -20.05 0.02 -15.13
C GLY A 175 -19.67 1.49 -15.00
N HIS A 176 -20.54 2.36 -14.48
CA HIS A 176 -20.22 3.75 -14.20
C HIS A 176 -19.60 3.90 -12.82
N VAL A 177 -18.66 4.83 -12.67
CA VAL A 177 -18.06 5.14 -11.38
C VAL A 177 -19.12 5.72 -10.44
N LEU A 178 -19.22 5.14 -9.24
CA LEU A 178 -20.19 5.55 -8.23
C LEU A 178 -20.00 7.01 -7.81
N PRO A 179 -21.09 7.75 -7.51
CA PRO A 179 -21.01 9.18 -7.14
C PRO A 179 -20.10 9.45 -5.94
N GLU A 180 -20.10 8.58 -4.92
CA GLU A 180 -19.23 8.69 -3.76
C GLU A 180 -17.75 8.50 -4.10
N VAL A 181 -17.43 7.66 -5.09
CA VAL A 181 -16.06 7.50 -5.60
C VAL A 181 -15.63 8.76 -6.36
N VAL A 182 -16.51 9.30 -7.20
CA VAL A 182 -16.27 10.58 -7.90
C VAL A 182 -16.00 11.70 -6.88
N ARG A 183 -16.81 11.78 -5.82
CA ARG A 183 -16.59 12.78 -4.75
C ARG A 183 -15.24 12.64 -4.08
N VAL A 184 -14.77 11.43 -3.81
CA VAL A 184 -13.41 11.21 -3.27
C VAL A 184 -12.33 11.63 -4.29
N MET A 185 -12.55 11.40 -5.59
CA MET A 185 -11.64 11.91 -6.63
C MET A 185 -11.54 13.43 -6.60
N GLU A 186 -12.68 14.15 -6.48
CA GLU A 186 -12.70 15.61 -6.34
C GLU A 186 -11.90 16.07 -5.12
N ILE A 187 -12.14 15.46 -3.95
CA ILE A 187 -11.40 15.76 -2.72
C ILE A 187 -9.88 15.56 -2.93
N CYS A 188 -9.47 14.45 -3.58
CA CYS A 188 -8.07 14.20 -3.87
C CYS A 188 -7.48 15.22 -4.86
N ALA A 189 -8.25 15.63 -5.86
CA ALA A 189 -7.83 16.65 -6.83
C ALA A 189 -7.65 18.02 -6.16
N GLU A 190 -8.63 18.45 -5.36
CA GLU A 190 -8.60 19.71 -4.60
C GLU A 190 -7.42 19.74 -3.61
N ALA A 191 -7.22 18.66 -2.85
CA ALA A 191 -6.12 18.52 -1.89
C ALA A 191 -4.76 18.22 -2.53
N ASN A 192 -4.71 17.97 -3.84
CA ASN A 192 -3.52 17.58 -4.59
C ASN A 192 -2.76 16.38 -3.96
N ILE A 193 -3.53 15.34 -3.58
CA ILE A 193 -3.04 14.09 -3.01
C ILE A 193 -3.27 12.91 -3.94
N ILE A 194 -2.73 11.74 -3.58
CA ILE A 194 -2.89 10.52 -4.36
C ILE A 194 -4.31 9.97 -4.18
N PHE A 195 -4.95 9.64 -5.30
CA PHE A 195 -6.07 8.72 -5.37
C PHE A 195 -5.55 7.39 -5.91
N ALA A 196 -5.70 6.29 -5.15
CA ALA A 196 -5.20 4.98 -5.52
C ALA A 196 -6.35 3.97 -5.68
N THR A 197 -6.24 3.09 -6.69
CA THR A 197 -7.32 2.14 -7.05
C THR A 197 -7.60 1.08 -6.01
N GLY A 198 -6.73 0.91 -5.01
CA GLY A 198 -6.87 -0.18 -4.04
C GLY A 198 -6.82 -1.54 -4.74
N HIS A 199 -7.75 -2.42 -4.40
CA HIS A 199 -7.82 -3.77 -4.97
C HIS A 199 -8.92 -3.93 -6.02
N SER A 200 -9.16 -2.86 -6.79
CA SER A 200 -10.04 -2.89 -7.95
C SER A 200 -9.51 -3.83 -9.04
N SER A 201 -10.41 -4.39 -9.85
CA SER A 201 -10.03 -5.19 -11.01
C SER A 201 -9.30 -4.35 -12.07
N PRO A 202 -8.61 -4.98 -13.03
CA PRO A 202 -8.00 -4.28 -14.16
C PRO A 202 -8.99 -3.37 -14.91
N GLU A 203 -10.20 -3.83 -15.19
CA GLU A 203 -11.20 -3.04 -15.94
C GLU A 203 -11.80 -1.92 -15.08
N GLU A 204 -12.03 -2.15 -13.77
CA GLU A 204 -12.40 -1.09 -12.84
C GLU A 204 -11.30 -0.03 -12.80
N SER A 205 -10.04 -0.42 -12.72
CA SER A 205 -8.89 0.50 -12.67
C SER A 205 -8.81 1.39 -13.92
N ILE A 206 -9.09 0.83 -15.11
CA ILE A 206 -9.14 1.59 -16.36
C ILE A 206 -10.30 2.60 -16.35
N THR A 207 -11.48 2.16 -15.87
CA THR A 207 -12.66 3.04 -15.78
C THR A 207 -12.42 4.17 -14.78
N LEU A 208 -11.82 3.85 -13.62
CA LEU A 208 -11.43 4.83 -12.61
C LEU A 208 -10.39 5.82 -13.17
N ALA A 209 -9.39 5.35 -13.93
CA ALA A 209 -8.35 6.22 -14.52
C ALA A 209 -8.94 7.24 -15.47
N ARG A 210 -9.89 6.84 -16.34
CA ARG A 210 -10.59 7.74 -17.23
C ARG A 210 -11.39 8.80 -16.47
N LYS A 211 -12.14 8.37 -15.45
CA LYS A 211 -12.94 9.29 -14.62
C LYS A 211 -12.03 10.24 -13.82
N ALA A 212 -10.93 9.75 -13.26
CA ALA A 212 -9.97 10.57 -12.55
C ALA A 212 -9.37 11.68 -13.42
N ARG A 213 -9.07 11.38 -14.70
CA ARG A 213 -8.65 12.38 -15.67
C ARG A 213 -9.72 13.44 -15.91
N GLU A 214 -10.99 13.04 -16.08
CA GLU A 214 -12.13 13.95 -16.27
C GLU A 214 -12.30 14.89 -15.07
N VAL A 215 -12.16 14.36 -13.86
CA VAL A 215 -12.25 15.11 -12.58
C VAL A 215 -11.04 16.01 -12.34
N GLY A 216 -9.90 15.72 -12.97
CA GLY A 216 -8.66 16.48 -12.80
C GLY A 216 -7.74 15.96 -11.69
N VAL A 217 -7.84 14.70 -11.31
CA VAL A 217 -6.90 14.04 -10.38
C VAL A 217 -5.53 13.93 -11.03
N LYS A 218 -4.56 14.68 -10.52
CA LYS A 218 -3.18 14.68 -11.06
C LYS A 218 -2.32 13.51 -10.59
N LYS A 219 -2.68 12.90 -9.47
CA LYS A 219 -1.91 11.84 -8.80
C LYS A 219 -2.78 10.59 -8.66
N PHE A 220 -3.16 10.01 -9.79
CA PHE A 220 -3.90 8.75 -9.84
C PHE A 220 -2.93 7.58 -9.91
N VAL A 221 -3.04 6.63 -8.98
CA VAL A 221 -2.15 5.47 -8.88
C VAL A 221 -2.95 4.18 -9.06
N VAL A 222 -2.51 3.35 -10.01
CA VAL A 222 -2.98 1.97 -10.13
C VAL A 222 -2.16 1.10 -9.20
N THR A 223 -2.83 0.54 -8.20
CA THR A 223 -2.20 -0.27 -7.14
C THR A 223 -1.91 -1.68 -7.64
N HIS A 224 -0.71 -2.21 -7.34
CA HIS A 224 -0.35 -3.62 -7.55
C HIS A 224 -0.53 -4.15 -8.98
N ALA A 225 -0.32 -3.35 -10.01
CA ALA A 225 -0.60 -3.72 -11.39
C ALA A 225 0.08 -5.02 -11.85
N ASN A 226 1.23 -5.36 -11.27
CA ASN A 226 1.99 -6.57 -11.55
C ASN A 226 1.60 -7.78 -10.70
N SER A 227 0.80 -7.60 -9.64
CA SER A 227 0.48 -8.68 -8.71
C SER A 227 -0.30 -9.82 -9.41
N GLY A 228 0.05 -11.05 -9.09
CA GLY A 228 -0.61 -12.25 -9.64
C GLY A 228 -2.12 -12.32 -9.42
N ILE A 229 -2.65 -11.57 -8.45
CA ILE A 229 -4.07 -11.49 -8.13
C ILE A 229 -4.78 -10.52 -9.06
N TRP A 230 -4.20 -9.34 -9.28
CA TRP A 230 -4.73 -8.27 -10.13
C TRP A 230 -4.06 -8.20 -11.49
N LYS A 231 -3.11 -9.06 -11.78
CA LYS A 231 -2.20 -9.08 -12.92
C LYS A 231 -2.80 -8.44 -14.17
N MET A 232 -2.46 -7.20 -14.39
CA MET A 232 -2.84 -6.45 -15.56
C MET A 232 -2.02 -6.89 -16.76
N THR A 233 -2.65 -6.98 -17.91
CA THR A 233 -1.94 -7.11 -19.19
C THR A 233 -1.24 -5.79 -19.55
N TYR A 234 -0.26 -5.87 -20.44
CA TYR A 234 0.43 -4.68 -20.94
C TYR A 234 -0.52 -3.67 -21.60
N ASP A 235 -1.54 -4.16 -22.34
CA ASP A 235 -2.56 -3.30 -22.91
C ASP A 235 -3.38 -2.57 -21.85
N GLN A 236 -3.79 -3.26 -20.79
CA GLN A 236 -4.53 -2.67 -19.68
C GLN A 236 -3.70 -1.62 -18.95
N ILE A 237 -2.42 -1.89 -18.69
CA ILE A 237 -1.48 -0.93 -18.10
C ILE A 237 -1.36 0.30 -19.00
N LYS A 238 -1.14 0.10 -20.31
CA LYS A 238 -1.05 1.18 -21.29
C LYS A 238 -2.30 2.05 -21.30
N ARG A 239 -3.49 1.45 -21.29
CA ARG A 239 -4.76 2.20 -21.23
C ARG A 239 -4.88 3.07 -19.97
N CYS A 240 -4.34 2.63 -18.84
CA CYS A 240 -4.26 3.45 -17.63
C CYS A 240 -3.27 4.59 -17.80
N ILE A 241 -2.08 4.33 -18.32
CA ILE A 241 -1.04 5.35 -18.59
C ILE A 241 -1.57 6.42 -19.56
N ASP A 242 -2.22 6.02 -20.66
CA ASP A 242 -2.82 6.91 -21.64
C ASP A 242 -3.90 7.83 -21.01
N SER A 243 -4.46 7.41 -19.87
CA SER A 243 -5.38 8.21 -19.04
C SER A 243 -4.67 9.08 -17.99
N GLY A 244 -3.33 9.07 -17.94
CA GLY A 244 -2.53 9.87 -17.01
C GLY A 244 -2.28 9.19 -15.66
N ALA A 245 -2.46 7.86 -15.56
CA ALA A 245 -2.21 7.11 -14.34
C ALA A 245 -0.72 6.83 -14.12
N TRP A 246 -0.31 6.85 -12.86
CA TRP A 246 0.94 6.25 -12.39
C TRP A 246 0.69 4.78 -12.09
N ILE A 247 1.65 3.94 -12.37
CA ILE A 247 1.53 2.49 -12.16
C ILE A 247 2.43 2.07 -11.00
N GLU A 248 1.82 1.46 -9.99
CA GLU A 248 2.57 0.87 -8.89
C GLU A 248 2.92 -0.59 -9.22
N TYR A 249 4.22 -0.88 -9.23
CA TYR A 249 4.75 -2.23 -9.27
C TYR A 249 5.23 -2.63 -7.89
N SER A 250 4.51 -3.55 -7.27
CA SER A 250 4.81 -4.00 -5.92
C SER A 250 5.72 -5.23 -5.93
N TYR A 251 6.82 -5.17 -5.21
CA TYR A 251 7.77 -6.29 -5.07
C TYR A 251 7.23 -7.42 -4.19
N ILE A 252 6.07 -7.23 -3.56
CA ILE A 252 5.45 -8.23 -2.68
C ILE A 252 5.27 -9.59 -3.34
N THR A 253 4.91 -9.62 -4.64
CA THR A 253 4.71 -10.85 -5.39
C THR A 253 5.98 -11.68 -5.59
N ASN A 254 7.14 -11.06 -5.51
CA ASN A 254 8.44 -11.74 -5.55
C ASN A 254 8.76 -12.46 -4.23
N LEU A 255 7.95 -12.23 -3.20
CA LEU A 255 8.12 -12.77 -1.85
C LEU A 255 7.06 -13.81 -1.50
N TRP A 256 6.13 -14.11 -2.42
CA TRP A 256 5.12 -15.17 -2.26
C TRP A 256 5.69 -16.56 -2.48
N GLY A 257 4.90 -17.59 -2.17
CA GLY A 257 5.22 -18.98 -2.40
C GLY A 257 5.54 -19.76 -1.11
N PRO A 258 5.93 -21.03 -1.24
CA PRO A 258 6.18 -21.90 -0.11
C PRO A 258 7.15 -21.30 0.91
N GLY A 259 6.82 -21.39 2.19
CA GLY A 259 7.61 -20.83 3.30
C GLY A 259 7.35 -19.33 3.56
N THR A 260 6.37 -18.73 2.93
CA THR A 260 5.94 -17.34 3.15
C THR A 260 4.55 -17.26 3.75
N GLY A 261 4.08 -16.05 4.05
CA GLY A 261 2.71 -15.84 4.54
C GLY A 261 1.63 -16.05 3.48
N LEU A 262 1.99 -16.22 2.21
CA LEU A 262 1.08 -16.48 1.09
C LEU A 262 1.61 -17.67 0.26
N PRO A 263 1.63 -18.89 0.83
CA PRO A 263 2.27 -20.05 0.22
C PRO A 263 1.57 -20.54 -1.05
N ASP A 264 0.27 -20.29 -1.18
CA ASP A 264 -0.57 -20.76 -2.29
C ASP A 264 -0.53 -19.84 -3.52
N PHE A 265 0.13 -18.69 -3.40
CA PHE A 265 0.27 -17.75 -4.52
C PHE A 265 1.58 -17.96 -5.26
N GLU A 266 1.49 -17.92 -6.58
CA GLU A 266 2.66 -18.02 -7.44
C GLU A 266 3.62 -16.84 -7.21
N ARG A 267 4.90 -17.19 -7.06
CA ARG A 267 5.96 -16.23 -6.91
C ARG A 267 6.33 -15.64 -8.28
N MET A 268 6.37 -14.32 -8.37
CA MET A 268 6.95 -13.65 -9.54
C MET A 268 8.48 -13.71 -9.50
N SER A 269 9.11 -14.03 -10.62
CA SER A 269 10.56 -13.96 -10.74
C SER A 269 11.05 -12.51 -10.84
N ASP A 270 12.30 -12.27 -10.43
CA ASP A 270 12.91 -10.94 -10.54
C ASP A 270 13.02 -10.49 -12.02
N LYS A 271 13.16 -11.45 -12.94
CA LYS A 271 13.17 -11.18 -14.39
C LYS A 271 11.81 -10.70 -14.90
N GLU A 272 10.73 -11.31 -14.45
CA GLU A 272 9.36 -10.87 -14.78
C GLU A 272 9.08 -9.50 -14.19
N PHE A 273 9.43 -9.29 -12.91
CA PHE A 273 9.28 -7.99 -12.25
C PHE A 273 10.02 -6.88 -13.02
N ALA A 274 11.28 -7.11 -13.39
CA ALA A 274 12.05 -6.16 -14.19
C ALA A 274 11.45 -5.91 -15.59
N GLY A 275 10.70 -6.88 -16.12
CA GLY A 275 9.96 -6.74 -17.39
C GLY A 275 8.89 -5.65 -17.32
N PHE A 276 8.21 -5.49 -16.18
CA PHE A 276 7.19 -4.45 -16.00
C PHE A 276 7.78 -3.03 -16.05
N GLY A 277 8.99 -2.83 -15.54
CA GLY A 277 9.67 -1.54 -15.59
C GLY A 277 10.02 -1.03 -17.01
N ARG A 278 9.90 -1.89 -18.02
CA ARG A 278 10.13 -1.54 -19.43
C ARG A 278 8.87 -1.06 -20.16
N ILE A 279 7.72 -1.05 -19.50
CA ILE A 279 6.43 -0.61 -20.09
C ILE A 279 6.27 0.91 -19.96
N ALA A 280 7.18 1.59 -19.28
CA ALA A 280 7.16 3.04 -19.18
C ALA A 280 7.17 3.67 -20.57
N PRO A 281 6.33 4.69 -20.83
CA PRO A 281 6.39 5.42 -22.09
C PRO A 281 7.79 6.02 -22.25
N GLU A 282 8.35 5.89 -23.43
CA GLU A 282 9.51 6.69 -23.85
C GLU A 282 9.05 8.16 -23.89
N HIS A 283 9.42 8.93 -22.88
CA HIS A 283 9.25 10.39 -22.82
C HIS A 283 10.60 11.06 -22.77
#